data_cfb096c116de5ca87aa7dd899e9904b7
#
_entry.id   cfb096c116de5ca87aa7dd899e9904b7
#
_cell.length_a   1.000
_cell.length_b   1.000
_cell.length_c   1.000
_cell.angle_alpha   90.00
_cell.angle_beta   90.00
_cell.angle_gamma   90.00
#
_symmetry.space_group_name_H-M   'P 1'
#
loop_
_entity.id
_entity.type
_entity.pdbx_description
1 polymer ?
#
loop_
_entity_poly.entity_id
_entity_poly.type
_entity_poly.pdbx_seq_one_letter_code
_entity_poly.pdbx_strand_id
1 'polypeptide(L)'
;MSRLPFVIGLLLAGCSSSDVEAPSAPAIPPGISGVGQGGAQDFGRFRQILDEGGIPGPDTLDDVGFFAEHKFELPAPDCGEDVCIHGMYGAMDNMIDGSVCTVVLVGMNTTLTPESVVRPPLDLTVVVDTSGSMSGQPIADVRRGLTDMLAVLQPDDRLSIVTFGTVAEVRVDRASVASPQLELAIQALDTAGSTNLYAGLRAGYELAAATLQPERQNRLLLLSDGVATIGI
;
A
#
# COMPACT_ATOMS: atom_id res chain seq x y z
N MET A 1 -26.38 -0.61 0.55
CA MET A 1 -25.40 -0.68 -0.54
C MET A 1 -24.46 0.50 -0.36
N SER A 2 -23.30 0.26 0.23
CA SER A 2 -22.33 1.30 0.58
C SER A 2 -21.53 1.64 -0.66
N ARG A 3 -21.65 2.86 -1.17
CA ARG A 3 -20.80 3.39 -2.24
C ARG A 3 -19.46 3.71 -1.61
N LEU A 4 -18.38 3.07 -2.06
CA LEU A 4 -17.03 3.41 -1.67
C LEU A 4 -16.52 4.53 -2.60
N PRO A 5 -16.42 5.78 -2.17
CA PRO A 5 -15.76 6.81 -2.97
C PRO A 5 -14.24 6.60 -2.90
N PHE A 6 -13.61 6.54 -4.06
CA PHE A 6 -12.16 6.64 -4.15
C PHE A 6 -11.79 8.11 -3.93
N VAL A 7 -11.16 8.42 -2.82
CA VAL A 7 -10.74 9.78 -2.48
C VAL A 7 -9.22 9.86 -2.55
N ILE A 8 -8.71 10.59 -3.54
CA ILE A 8 -7.32 11.04 -3.53
C ILE A 8 -7.37 12.52 -3.15
N GLY A 9 -6.96 12.85 -1.94
CA GLY A 9 -6.85 14.22 -1.46
C GLY A 9 -5.41 14.72 -1.58
N LEU A 10 -5.21 15.87 -2.22
CA LEU A 10 -3.96 16.61 -2.15
C LEU A 10 -4.18 17.81 -1.23
N LEU A 11 -3.47 17.86 -0.11
CA LEU A 11 -3.48 18.99 0.81
C LEU A 11 -2.36 19.96 0.45
N LEU A 12 -2.72 21.16 0.06
CA LEU A 12 -1.77 22.27 -0.05
C LEU A 12 -2.04 23.22 1.11
N ALA A 13 -1.18 23.19 2.12
CA ALA A 13 -1.19 24.14 3.22
C ALA A 13 -0.16 25.24 2.94
N GLY A 14 -0.61 26.47 2.80
CA GLY A 14 0.25 27.64 2.70
C GLY A 14 0.05 28.53 3.92
N CYS A 15 1.07 28.63 4.76
CA CYS A 15 1.14 29.65 5.82
C CYS A 15 2.03 30.78 5.32
N SER A 16 1.52 32.02 5.30
CA SER A 16 2.37 33.18 5.07
C SER A 16 3.01 33.58 6.40
N SER A 17 4.27 33.19 6.61
CA SER A 17 5.12 33.75 7.64
C SER A 17 6.22 34.57 6.99
N SER A 18 6.44 35.75 7.49
CA SER A 18 7.64 36.53 7.21
C SER A 18 8.88 35.78 7.71
N ASP A 19 9.75 35.42 6.78
CA ASP A 19 11.15 35.00 6.95
C ASP A 19 11.47 34.18 8.22
N VAL A 20 11.05 32.92 8.24
CA VAL A 20 11.69 31.91 9.07
C VAL A 20 12.34 30.91 8.10
N GLU A 21 13.67 30.95 8.09
CA GLU A 21 14.53 29.98 7.40
C GLU A 21 14.07 28.57 7.83
N ALA A 22 13.56 27.80 6.89
CA ALA A 22 13.09 26.43 7.15
C ALA A 22 14.25 25.64 7.79
N PRO A 23 14.06 24.96 8.92
CA PRO A 23 15.07 24.07 9.44
C PRO A 23 15.38 23.02 8.34
N SER A 24 16.66 22.92 7.98
CA SER A 24 17.14 21.89 7.08
C SER A 24 16.68 20.53 7.61
N ALA A 25 15.99 19.76 6.78
CA ALA A 25 15.59 18.40 7.11
C ALA A 25 16.82 17.66 7.68
N PRO A 26 16.70 16.93 8.80
CA PRO A 26 17.81 16.17 9.34
C PRO A 26 18.34 15.25 8.25
N ALA A 27 19.66 15.31 8.01
CA ALA A 27 20.32 14.42 7.08
C ALA A 27 20.08 12.97 7.53
N ILE A 28 19.48 12.16 6.66
CA ILE A 28 19.31 10.72 6.89
C ILE A 28 20.71 10.12 7.09
N PRO A 29 21.02 9.46 8.21
CA PRO A 29 22.31 8.86 8.42
C PRO A 29 22.61 7.86 7.29
N PRO A 30 23.85 7.84 6.74
CA PRO A 30 24.20 6.86 5.74
C PRO A 30 24.17 5.46 6.38
N GLY A 31 23.27 4.60 5.93
CA GLY A 31 23.13 3.21 6.41
C GLY A 31 21.70 2.74 6.64
N ILE A 32 20.71 3.60 6.57
CA ILE A 32 19.30 3.19 6.62
C ILE A 32 18.72 3.31 5.20
N SER A 33 19.05 2.35 4.35
CA SER A 33 18.30 2.10 3.13
C SER A 33 17.14 1.15 3.46
N GLY A 34 16.26 1.58 4.34
CA GLY A 34 14.99 0.92 4.57
C GLY A 34 13.95 1.54 3.64
N VAL A 35 13.15 0.71 3.00
CA VAL A 35 11.89 1.17 2.44
C VAL A 35 11.06 1.62 3.66
N GLY A 36 10.87 2.93 3.83
CA GLY A 36 10.01 3.43 4.89
C GLY A 36 8.62 2.84 4.71
N GLN A 37 8.01 2.39 5.79
CA GLN A 37 6.59 2.05 5.78
C GLN A 37 5.85 3.38 5.54
N GLY A 38 5.35 3.56 4.34
CA GLY A 38 4.54 4.72 4.01
C GLY A 38 3.06 4.38 4.05
N GLY A 39 2.24 5.31 4.48
CA GLY A 39 0.81 5.25 4.35
C GLY A 39 0.06 4.74 5.58
N ALA A 40 -1.14 4.21 5.38
CA ALA A 40 -2.10 3.84 6.44
C ALA A 40 -1.54 2.88 7.51
N GLN A 41 -0.46 2.18 7.24
CA GLN A 41 0.15 1.23 8.17
C GLN A 41 0.83 1.90 9.36
N ASP A 42 1.38 3.09 9.19
CA ASP A 42 2.08 3.78 10.26
C ASP A 42 1.12 4.22 11.37
N PHE A 43 -0.11 4.61 11.02
CA PHE A 43 -1.13 4.92 12.02
C PHE A 43 -1.65 3.68 12.75
N GLY A 44 -1.73 2.55 12.08
CA GLY A 44 -2.01 1.25 12.70
C GLY A 44 -0.92 0.86 13.70
N ARG A 45 0.35 1.08 13.35
CA ARG A 45 1.49 0.86 14.23
C ARG A 45 1.46 1.79 15.44
N PHE A 46 1.15 3.07 15.24
CA PHE A 46 0.98 4.04 16.32
C PHE A 46 -0.07 3.58 17.34
N ARG A 47 -1.25 3.15 16.86
CA ARG A 47 -2.33 2.61 17.72
C ARG A 47 -1.87 1.35 18.47
N GLN A 48 -1.21 0.44 17.78
CA GLN A 48 -0.71 -0.80 18.40
C GLN A 48 0.22 -0.51 19.57
N ILE A 49 1.17 0.44 19.42
CA ILE A 49 2.08 0.83 20.49
C ILE A 49 1.31 1.39 21.69
N LEU A 50 0.26 2.20 21.45
CA LEU A 50 -0.61 2.72 22.52
C LEU A 50 -1.37 1.58 23.21
N ASP A 51 -1.92 0.64 22.47
CA ASP A 51 -2.69 -0.48 23.01
C ASP A 51 -1.81 -1.41 23.85
N GLU A 52 -0.55 -1.54 23.50
CA GLU A 52 0.49 -2.25 24.25
C GLU A 52 1.01 -1.44 25.49
N GLY A 53 0.50 -0.23 25.69
CA GLY A 53 0.89 0.66 26.79
C GLY A 53 2.22 1.38 26.58
N GLY A 54 2.75 1.38 25.36
CA GLY A 54 3.95 2.10 24.98
C GLY A 54 3.70 3.58 24.64
N ILE A 55 4.77 4.32 24.43
CA ILE A 55 4.75 5.71 23.92
C ILE A 55 5.29 5.69 22.49
N PRO A 56 4.43 5.99 21.47
CA PRO A 56 4.90 6.03 20.09
C PRO A 56 5.99 7.10 19.89
N GLY A 57 7.07 6.74 19.19
CA GLY A 57 8.10 7.68 18.80
C GLY A 57 7.65 8.59 17.64
N PRO A 58 8.38 9.69 17.36
CA PRO A 58 8.05 10.60 16.27
C PRO A 58 8.13 9.96 14.88
N ASP A 59 8.86 8.87 14.76
CA ASP A 59 9.01 8.03 13.55
C ASP A 59 7.80 7.13 13.27
N THR A 60 6.86 7.04 14.22
CA THR A 60 5.62 6.27 14.07
C THR A 60 4.45 7.10 13.55
N LEU A 61 4.63 8.42 13.40
CA LEU A 61 3.64 9.33 12.82
C LEU A 61 4.11 9.74 11.43
N ASP A 62 3.40 9.23 10.43
CA ASP A 62 3.51 9.67 9.04
C ASP A 62 2.29 10.54 8.69
N ASP A 63 2.54 11.77 8.26
CA ASP A 63 1.49 12.71 7.88
C ASP A 63 0.71 12.20 6.66
N VAL A 64 1.36 11.55 5.70
CA VAL A 64 0.70 10.94 4.54
C VAL A 64 -0.23 9.82 4.97
N GLY A 65 0.22 8.94 5.87
CA GLY A 65 -0.59 7.87 6.44
C GLY A 65 -1.77 8.41 7.25
N PHE A 66 -1.54 9.44 8.06
CA PHE A 66 -2.58 10.09 8.84
C PHE A 66 -3.70 10.63 7.93
N PHE A 67 -3.34 11.38 6.89
CA PHE A 67 -4.32 11.94 5.96
C PHE A 67 -4.98 10.87 5.08
N ALA A 68 -4.32 9.78 4.76
CA ALA A 68 -4.90 8.67 4.01
C ALA A 68 -6.00 7.92 4.80
N GLU A 69 -5.87 7.85 6.13
CA GLU A 69 -6.91 7.26 6.99
C GLU A 69 -8.09 8.20 7.24
N HIS A 70 -7.86 9.52 7.25
CA HIS A 70 -8.90 10.51 7.51
C HIS A 70 -9.62 10.86 6.20
N LYS A 71 -10.73 10.17 5.96
CA LYS A 71 -11.56 10.41 4.77
C LYS A 71 -12.44 11.63 5.01
N PHE A 72 -12.32 12.60 4.11
CA PHE A 72 -13.25 13.73 4.05
C PHE A 72 -14.45 13.34 3.21
N GLU A 73 -15.66 13.75 3.65
CA GLU A 73 -16.84 13.66 2.82
C GLU A 73 -16.76 14.73 1.72
N LEU A 74 -16.62 14.28 0.49
CA LEU A 74 -16.68 15.16 -0.67
C LEU A 74 -18.14 15.37 -1.07
N PRO A 75 -18.46 16.51 -1.72
CA PRO A 75 -19.75 16.68 -2.36
C PRO A 75 -20.08 15.56 -3.33
N ALA A 76 -21.36 15.38 -3.66
CA ALA A 76 -21.76 14.36 -4.62
C ALA A 76 -21.05 14.57 -5.97
N PRO A 77 -20.70 13.49 -6.70
CA PRO A 77 -20.08 13.60 -8.02
C PRO A 77 -21.13 13.91 -9.08
N ASP A 78 -21.61 15.15 -9.13
CA ASP A 78 -22.69 15.64 -9.99
C ASP A 78 -22.21 16.59 -11.11
N CYS A 79 -20.91 16.59 -11.39
CA CYS A 79 -20.32 17.47 -12.41
C CYS A 79 -20.65 17.07 -13.87
N GLY A 80 -21.26 15.92 -14.09
CA GLY A 80 -21.60 15.41 -15.42
C GLY A 80 -20.49 14.67 -16.14
N GLU A 81 -19.35 14.47 -15.49
CA GLU A 81 -18.19 13.74 -15.99
C GLU A 81 -17.94 12.49 -15.16
N ASP A 82 -17.12 11.56 -15.69
CA ASP A 82 -16.77 10.33 -14.98
C ASP A 82 -15.97 10.58 -13.70
N VAL A 83 -15.20 11.67 -13.66
CA VAL A 83 -14.43 12.10 -12.49
C VAL A 83 -14.72 13.56 -12.18
N CYS A 84 -15.18 13.82 -10.95
CA CYS A 84 -15.42 15.15 -10.44
C CYS A 84 -14.28 15.60 -9.53
N ILE A 85 -13.82 16.85 -9.73
CA ILE A 85 -12.82 17.48 -8.89
C ILE A 85 -13.52 18.53 -8.02
N HIS A 86 -13.27 18.44 -6.71
CA HIS A 86 -13.83 19.36 -5.72
C HIS A 86 -12.71 20.15 -5.07
N GLY A 87 -12.82 21.48 -5.08
CA GLY A 87 -11.95 22.38 -4.34
C GLY A 87 -12.68 22.92 -3.12
N MET A 88 -12.13 22.73 -1.94
CA MET A 88 -12.63 23.32 -0.70
C MET A 88 -11.51 24.13 -0.07
N TYR A 89 -11.83 25.24 0.56
CA TYR A 89 -10.84 26.04 1.29
C TYR A 89 -11.37 26.42 2.68
N GLY A 90 -10.47 26.53 3.60
CA GLY A 90 -10.75 27.01 4.96
C GLY A 90 -9.61 27.88 5.46
N ALA A 91 -9.92 28.82 6.31
CA ALA A 91 -8.95 29.58 7.05
C ALA A 91 -9.03 29.17 8.52
N MET A 92 -7.88 28.96 9.16
CA MET A 92 -7.80 28.62 10.57
C MET A 92 -6.65 29.37 11.22
N ASP A 93 -6.81 29.73 12.47
CA ASP A 93 -5.73 30.27 13.26
C ASP A 93 -4.78 29.15 13.70
N ASN A 94 -3.49 29.39 13.56
CA ASN A 94 -2.49 28.51 14.10
C ASN A 94 -2.49 28.63 15.64
N MET A 95 -2.78 27.51 16.31
CA MET A 95 -2.89 27.47 17.77
C MET A 95 -1.56 27.72 18.49
N ILE A 96 -0.43 27.64 17.76
CA ILE A 96 0.91 27.78 18.35
C ILE A 96 1.38 29.23 18.34
N ASP A 97 1.23 29.91 17.20
CA ASP A 97 1.80 31.25 16.98
C ASP A 97 0.77 32.35 16.61
N GLY A 98 -0.50 31.95 16.47
CA GLY A 98 -1.61 32.84 16.10
C GLY A 98 -1.59 33.32 14.65
N SER A 99 -0.74 32.77 13.81
CA SER A 99 -0.76 33.08 12.38
C SER A 99 -2.02 32.50 11.72
N VAL A 100 -2.49 33.13 10.65
CA VAL A 100 -3.64 32.60 9.87
C VAL A 100 -3.13 31.70 8.78
N CYS A 101 -3.55 30.44 8.84
CA CYS A 101 -3.26 29.44 7.81
C CYS A 101 -4.47 29.26 6.89
N THR A 102 -4.25 29.25 5.58
CA THR A 102 -5.25 28.85 4.60
C THR A 102 -4.99 27.41 4.19
N VAL A 103 -5.98 26.57 4.35
CA VAL A 103 -5.95 25.17 3.93
C VAL A 103 -6.79 25.03 2.67
N VAL A 104 -6.22 24.47 1.61
CA VAL A 104 -6.93 24.13 0.39
C VAL A 104 -6.97 22.60 0.27
N LEU A 105 -8.17 22.05 0.26
CA LEU A 105 -8.40 20.63 0.01
C LEU A 105 -8.85 20.44 -1.44
N VAL A 106 -8.12 19.64 -2.19
CA VAL A 106 -8.54 19.21 -3.53
C VAL A 106 -8.86 17.72 -3.45
N GLY A 107 -10.11 17.37 -3.69
CA GLY A 107 -10.56 15.98 -3.68
C GLY A 107 -11.16 15.58 -5.02
N MET A 108 -11.13 14.31 -5.32
CA MET A 108 -11.75 13.73 -6.51
C MET A 108 -12.67 12.58 -6.12
N ASN A 109 -13.81 12.49 -6.79
CA ASN A 109 -14.70 11.36 -6.69
C ASN A 109 -15.32 11.03 -8.06
N THR A 110 -16.03 9.91 -8.14
CA THR A 110 -16.61 9.42 -9.38
C THR A 110 -18.00 8.86 -9.16
N THR A 111 -18.85 8.96 -10.17
CA THR A 111 -20.14 8.26 -10.24
C THR A 111 -19.97 6.78 -10.64
N LEU A 112 -18.80 6.41 -11.18
CA LEU A 112 -18.54 5.05 -11.61
C LEU A 112 -18.49 4.12 -10.39
N THR A 113 -19.12 2.97 -10.52
CA THR A 113 -19.03 1.88 -9.54
C THR A 113 -18.05 0.81 -10.05
N PRO A 114 -17.42 0.02 -9.18
CA PRO A 114 -16.55 -1.07 -9.62
C PRO A 114 -17.22 -2.01 -10.63
N GLU A 115 -18.53 -2.20 -10.51
CA GLU A 115 -19.34 -3.05 -11.40
C GLU A 115 -19.59 -2.42 -12.77
N SER A 116 -19.54 -1.08 -12.86
CA SER A 116 -19.75 -0.35 -14.13
C SER A 116 -18.48 -0.29 -14.98
N VAL A 117 -17.31 -0.60 -14.38
CA VAL A 117 -16.02 -0.53 -15.07
C VAL A 117 -15.61 -1.92 -15.52
N VAL A 118 -15.62 -2.15 -16.85
CA VAL A 118 -15.04 -3.36 -17.42
C VAL A 118 -13.53 -3.22 -17.45
N ARG A 119 -12.86 -3.92 -16.54
CA ARG A 119 -11.39 -3.96 -16.52
C ARG A 119 -10.86 -5.09 -17.41
N PRO A 120 -9.69 -4.91 -18.05
CA PRO A 120 -8.99 -6.04 -18.68
C PRO A 120 -8.68 -7.12 -17.64
N PRO A 121 -8.55 -8.39 -18.08
CA PRO A 121 -8.09 -9.46 -17.21
C PRO A 121 -6.74 -9.12 -16.56
N LEU A 122 -6.55 -9.58 -15.33
CA LEU A 122 -5.36 -9.29 -14.52
C LEU A 122 -4.39 -10.46 -14.54
N ASP A 123 -3.12 -10.17 -14.77
CA ASP A 123 -1.98 -11.05 -14.47
C ASP A 123 -1.28 -10.48 -13.24
N LEU A 124 -1.49 -11.11 -12.10
CA LEU A 124 -0.94 -10.68 -10.83
C LEU A 124 0.19 -11.61 -10.40
N THR A 125 1.36 -11.03 -10.15
CA THR A 125 2.49 -11.73 -9.53
C THR A 125 2.61 -11.25 -8.10
N VAL A 126 2.37 -12.14 -7.13
CA VAL A 126 2.54 -11.84 -5.71
C VAL A 126 3.90 -12.36 -5.26
N VAL A 127 4.70 -11.47 -4.70
CA VAL A 127 6.02 -11.77 -4.14
C VAL A 127 5.90 -11.70 -2.62
N VAL A 128 6.02 -12.85 -1.97
CA VAL A 128 5.76 -13.01 -0.54
C VAL A 128 7.06 -13.22 0.20
N ASP A 129 7.31 -12.38 1.19
CA ASP A 129 8.36 -12.58 2.18
C ASP A 129 8.02 -13.78 3.06
N THR A 130 8.94 -14.70 3.14
CA THR A 130 8.85 -15.90 4.00
C THR A 130 10.05 -15.97 4.94
N SER A 131 10.71 -14.85 5.23
CA SER A 131 11.79 -14.77 6.21
C SER A 131 11.31 -15.05 7.64
N GLY A 132 12.24 -15.21 8.55
CA GLY A 132 11.94 -15.57 9.94
C GLY A 132 11.07 -14.54 10.67
N SER A 133 11.16 -13.24 10.33
CA SER A 133 10.35 -12.16 10.91
C SER A 133 8.86 -12.31 10.59
N MET A 134 8.53 -12.86 9.43
CA MET A 134 7.15 -13.14 9.04
C MET A 134 6.47 -14.25 9.84
N SER A 135 7.18 -14.89 10.79
CA SER A 135 6.64 -16.01 11.56
C SER A 135 5.47 -15.60 12.46
N GLY A 136 4.51 -16.49 12.63
CA GLY A 136 3.35 -16.28 13.48
C GLY A 136 2.23 -15.49 12.79
N GLN A 137 1.84 -14.37 13.38
CA GLN A 137 0.69 -13.58 12.89
C GLN A 137 0.90 -13.01 11.49
N PRO A 138 2.07 -12.43 11.11
CA PRO A 138 2.26 -11.86 9.77
C PRO A 138 1.99 -12.85 8.64
N ILE A 139 2.57 -14.05 8.68
CA ILE A 139 2.34 -15.05 7.62
C ILE A 139 0.90 -15.59 7.64
N ALA A 140 0.26 -15.65 8.81
CA ALA A 140 -1.14 -16.02 8.92
C ALA A 140 -2.06 -14.97 8.26
N ASP A 141 -1.75 -13.69 8.42
CA ASP A 141 -2.47 -12.59 7.78
C ASP A 141 -2.27 -12.59 6.27
N VAL A 142 -1.05 -12.87 5.79
CA VAL A 142 -0.78 -13.05 4.35
C VAL A 142 -1.61 -14.20 3.78
N ARG A 143 -1.64 -15.37 4.42
CA ARG A 143 -2.47 -16.51 3.96
C ARG A 143 -3.94 -16.13 3.86
N ARG A 144 -4.47 -15.47 4.89
CA ARG A 144 -5.86 -15.01 4.92
C ARG A 144 -6.11 -13.99 3.81
N GLY A 145 -5.28 -12.96 3.69
CA GLY A 145 -5.44 -11.92 2.66
C GLY A 145 -5.36 -12.48 1.23
N LEU A 146 -4.46 -13.44 0.97
CA LEU A 146 -4.38 -14.11 -0.33
C LEU A 146 -5.63 -14.98 -0.60
N THR A 147 -6.16 -15.66 0.41
CA THR A 147 -7.40 -16.44 0.28
C THR A 147 -8.59 -15.53 -0.02
N ASP A 148 -8.72 -14.43 0.72
CA ASP A 148 -9.79 -13.44 0.50
C ASP A 148 -9.67 -12.79 -0.88
N MET A 149 -8.43 -12.53 -1.34
CA MET A 149 -8.17 -12.00 -2.67
C MET A 149 -8.64 -12.96 -3.77
N LEU A 150 -8.44 -14.26 -3.63
CA LEU A 150 -8.93 -15.25 -4.61
C LEU A 150 -10.45 -15.17 -4.79
N ALA A 151 -11.20 -14.83 -3.75
CA ALA A 151 -12.65 -14.73 -3.79
C ALA A 151 -13.17 -13.51 -4.58
N VAL A 152 -12.34 -12.48 -4.79
CA VAL A 152 -12.71 -11.24 -5.49
C VAL A 152 -12.10 -11.13 -6.89
N LEU A 153 -11.15 -11.99 -7.23
CA LEU A 153 -10.57 -12.05 -8.57
C LEU A 153 -11.58 -12.61 -9.58
N GLN A 154 -11.47 -12.16 -10.84
CA GLN A 154 -12.33 -12.62 -11.92
C GLN A 154 -11.84 -13.96 -12.49
N PRO A 155 -12.70 -14.78 -13.09
CA PRO A 155 -12.32 -16.10 -13.62
C PRO A 155 -11.18 -16.08 -14.64
N ASP A 156 -11.07 -14.97 -15.40
CA ASP A 156 -10.04 -14.79 -16.42
C ASP A 156 -8.72 -14.25 -15.86
N ASP A 157 -8.69 -13.89 -14.57
CA ASP A 157 -7.46 -13.47 -13.94
C ASP A 157 -6.49 -14.64 -13.75
N ARG A 158 -5.21 -14.31 -13.69
CA ARG A 158 -4.12 -15.26 -13.44
C ARG A 158 -3.29 -14.78 -12.26
N LEU A 159 -2.89 -15.73 -11.45
CA LEU A 159 -2.07 -15.46 -10.27
C LEU A 159 -0.79 -16.29 -10.30
N SER A 160 0.32 -15.60 -10.09
CA SER A 160 1.61 -16.20 -9.81
C SER A 160 2.01 -15.92 -8.37
N ILE A 161 2.64 -16.88 -7.71
CA ILE A 161 3.16 -16.73 -6.34
C ILE A 161 4.65 -17.01 -6.37
N VAL A 162 5.43 -16.04 -5.94
CA VAL A 162 6.86 -16.15 -5.69
C VAL A 162 7.07 -15.97 -4.19
N THR A 163 7.82 -16.85 -3.56
CA THR A 163 8.24 -16.68 -2.16
C THR A 163 9.71 -16.31 -2.11
N PHE A 164 10.09 -15.54 -1.10
CA PHE A 164 11.51 -15.27 -0.84
C PHE A 164 11.81 -15.25 0.65
N GLY A 165 12.96 -15.77 0.97
CA GLY A 165 13.61 -15.69 2.25
C GLY A 165 15.11 -15.52 1.97
N THR A 166 15.95 -16.49 2.26
CA THR A 166 17.35 -16.51 1.83
C THR A 166 17.48 -16.64 0.30
N VAL A 167 16.60 -17.38 -0.32
CA VAL A 167 16.48 -17.57 -1.77
C VAL A 167 15.05 -17.28 -2.22
N ALA A 168 14.87 -17.01 -3.51
CA ALA A 168 13.54 -16.85 -4.08
C ALA A 168 13.11 -18.11 -4.84
N GLU A 169 11.84 -18.45 -4.75
CA GLU A 169 11.23 -19.62 -5.40
C GLU A 169 9.89 -19.26 -6.06
N VAL A 170 9.68 -19.70 -7.29
CA VAL A 170 8.37 -19.64 -7.95
C VAL A 170 7.54 -20.81 -7.43
N ARG A 171 6.49 -20.52 -6.69
CA ARG A 171 5.58 -21.54 -6.13
C ARG A 171 4.44 -21.87 -7.08
N VAL A 172 3.95 -20.85 -7.77
CA VAL A 172 2.87 -20.99 -8.77
C VAL A 172 3.16 -20.02 -9.92
N ASP A 173 2.99 -20.49 -11.15
CA ASP A 173 3.11 -19.69 -12.36
C ASP A 173 1.77 -19.61 -13.08
N ARG A 174 1.22 -18.39 -13.21
CA ARG A 174 0.01 -18.02 -13.97
C ARG A 174 -1.17 -19.01 -13.86
N ALA A 175 -1.42 -19.46 -12.66
CA ALA A 175 -2.57 -20.34 -12.45
C ALA A 175 -3.89 -19.56 -12.56
N SER A 176 -4.93 -20.25 -13.05
CA SER A 176 -6.31 -19.75 -12.96
C SER A 176 -6.72 -19.59 -11.50
N VAL A 177 -7.51 -18.58 -11.19
CA VAL A 177 -8.05 -18.33 -9.83
C VAL A 177 -8.76 -19.56 -9.25
N ALA A 178 -9.40 -20.36 -10.09
CA ALA A 178 -10.08 -21.60 -9.69
C ALA A 178 -9.13 -22.80 -9.52
N SER A 179 -7.82 -22.62 -9.73
CA SER A 179 -6.86 -23.72 -9.62
C SER A 179 -6.61 -24.13 -8.18
N PRO A 180 -6.77 -25.40 -7.81
CA PRO A 180 -6.44 -25.90 -6.47
C PRO A 180 -4.98 -25.68 -6.08
N GLN A 181 -4.09 -25.50 -7.07
CA GLN A 181 -2.67 -25.21 -6.81
C GLN A 181 -2.46 -23.91 -6.03
N LEU A 182 -3.29 -22.89 -6.27
CA LEU A 182 -3.20 -21.61 -5.55
C LEU A 182 -3.49 -21.78 -4.08
N GLU A 183 -4.60 -22.45 -3.77
CA GLU A 183 -4.97 -22.69 -2.38
C GLU A 183 -3.92 -23.52 -1.65
N LEU A 184 -3.43 -24.59 -2.27
CA LEU A 184 -2.37 -25.43 -1.71
C LEU A 184 -1.09 -24.63 -1.49
N ALA A 185 -0.68 -23.78 -2.45
CA ALA A 185 0.51 -22.96 -2.32
C ALA A 185 0.38 -21.92 -1.20
N ILE A 186 -0.80 -21.28 -1.06
CA ILE A 186 -1.08 -20.32 0.00
C ILE A 186 -1.00 -21.00 1.37
N GLN A 187 -1.62 -22.16 1.52
CA GLN A 187 -1.59 -22.89 2.79
C GLN A 187 -0.19 -23.43 3.14
N ALA A 188 0.62 -23.75 2.13
CA ALA A 188 1.98 -24.24 2.27
C ALA A 188 3.03 -23.11 2.49
N LEU A 189 2.63 -21.84 2.57
CA LEU A 189 3.56 -20.77 2.94
C LEU A 189 4.11 -21.06 4.33
N ASP A 190 5.42 -21.11 4.44
CA ASP A 190 6.13 -21.32 5.71
C ASP A 190 7.31 -20.37 5.79
N THR A 191 7.76 -20.07 7.00
CA THR A 191 8.74 -19.02 7.25
C THR A 191 10.06 -19.59 7.71
N ALA A 192 11.16 -19.18 7.06
CA ALA A 192 12.53 -19.52 7.44
C ALA A 192 13.56 -18.57 6.82
N GLY A 193 14.71 -18.45 7.47
CA GLY A 193 15.89 -17.79 6.92
C GLY A 193 15.87 -16.27 6.99
N SER A 194 16.65 -15.67 6.11
CA SER A 194 16.91 -14.22 6.04
C SER A 194 16.03 -13.56 4.99
N THR A 195 16.02 -12.22 4.92
CA THR A 195 15.20 -11.43 3.99
C THR A 195 16.03 -10.97 2.81
N ASN A 196 15.99 -11.69 1.68
CA ASN A 196 16.64 -11.30 0.43
C ASN A 196 15.61 -10.66 -0.53
N LEU A 197 15.25 -9.42 -0.23
CA LEU A 197 14.27 -8.65 -0.99
C LEU A 197 14.64 -8.55 -2.47
N TYR A 198 15.93 -8.35 -2.78
CA TYR A 198 16.41 -8.26 -4.16
C TYR A 198 16.11 -9.55 -4.94
N ALA A 199 16.42 -10.71 -4.36
CA ALA A 199 16.15 -11.99 -5.02
C ALA A 199 14.63 -12.18 -5.27
N GLY A 200 13.80 -11.81 -4.29
CA GLY A 200 12.35 -11.88 -4.42
C GLY A 200 11.81 -11.00 -5.54
N LEU A 201 12.15 -9.71 -5.52
CA LEU A 201 11.74 -8.76 -6.54
C LEU A 201 12.23 -9.16 -7.92
N ARG A 202 13.51 -9.55 -8.02
CA ARG A 202 14.10 -9.99 -9.29
C ARG A 202 13.32 -11.18 -9.86
N ALA A 203 13.09 -12.23 -9.08
CA ALA A 203 12.34 -13.39 -9.52
C ALA A 203 10.89 -13.03 -9.93
N GLY A 204 10.23 -12.17 -9.17
CA GLY A 204 8.88 -11.68 -9.48
C GLY A 204 8.83 -10.90 -10.78
N TYR A 205 9.77 -9.98 -11.01
CA TYR A 205 9.84 -9.20 -12.25
C TYR A 205 10.23 -10.07 -13.46
N GLU A 206 11.18 -10.99 -13.31
CA GLU A 206 11.57 -11.92 -14.38
C GLU A 206 10.37 -12.79 -14.80
N LEU A 207 9.60 -13.29 -13.82
CA LEU A 207 8.40 -14.07 -14.09
C LEU A 207 7.31 -13.23 -14.77
N ALA A 208 7.02 -12.04 -14.25
CA ALA A 208 6.03 -11.14 -14.83
C ALA A 208 6.41 -10.71 -16.25
N ALA A 209 7.69 -10.40 -16.50
CA ALA A 209 8.18 -10.01 -17.81
C ALA A 209 8.10 -11.14 -18.83
N ALA A 210 8.40 -12.38 -18.42
CA ALA A 210 8.34 -13.55 -19.31
C ALA A 210 6.90 -13.88 -19.77
N THR A 211 5.90 -13.43 -18.99
CA THR A 211 4.49 -13.72 -19.24
C THR A 211 3.67 -12.49 -19.63
N LEU A 212 4.33 -11.38 -19.89
CA LEU A 212 3.68 -10.09 -20.20
C LEU A 212 2.75 -10.21 -21.40
N GLN A 213 1.50 -9.82 -21.24
CA GLN A 213 0.49 -9.72 -22.29
C GLN A 213 -0.08 -8.29 -22.32
N PRO A 214 0.03 -7.57 -23.45
CA PRO A 214 -0.39 -6.17 -23.55
C PRO A 214 -1.88 -5.97 -23.31
N GLU A 215 -2.72 -7.00 -23.60
CA GLU A 215 -4.17 -6.96 -23.46
C GLU A 215 -4.64 -7.17 -22.02
N ARG A 216 -3.72 -7.51 -21.13
CA ARG A 216 -3.99 -7.79 -19.72
C ARG A 216 -3.35 -6.74 -18.83
N GLN A 217 -3.93 -6.51 -17.67
CA GLN A 217 -3.26 -5.71 -16.64
C GLN A 217 -2.19 -6.57 -15.97
N ASN A 218 -0.94 -6.13 -16.07
CA ASN A 218 0.17 -6.81 -15.42
C ASN A 218 0.53 -6.04 -14.15
N ARG A 219 0.52 -6.70 -13.00
CA ARG A 219 0.80 -6.12 -11.69
C ARG A 219 1.72 -7.04 -10.89
N LEU A 220 2.58 -6.42 -10.10
CA LEU A 220 3.37 -7.10 -9.09
C LEU A 220 3.00 -6.53 -7.72
N LEU A 221 2.73 -7.41 -6.77
CA LEU A 221 2.43 -7.09 -5.37
C LEU A 221 3.51 -7.70 -4.49
N LEU A 222 4.20 -6.85 -3.73
CA LEU A 222 5.17 -7.28 -2.72
C LEU A 222 4.52 -7.27 -1.34
N LEU A 223 4.64 -8.37 -0.62
CA LEU A 223 4.21 -8.52 0.77
C LEU A 223 5.42 -8.86 1.62
N SER A 224 5.79 -7.97 2.52
CA SER A 224 6.93 -8.11 3.43
C SER A 224 6.67 -7.28 4.70
N ASP A 225 7.20 -7.70 5.83
CA ASP A 225 7.11 -7.02 7.12
C ASP A 225 8.38 -6.22 7.46
N GLY A 226 9.39 -6.26 6.63
CA GLY A 226 10.66 -5.77 7.09
C GLY A 226 11.67 -5.27 6.09
N VAL A 227 12.80 -4.96 6.67
CA VAL A 227 13.99 -4.46 5.99
C VAL A 227 14.80 -5.64 5.46
N ALA A 228 15.31 -5.52 4.23
CA ALA A 228 16.22 -6.50 3.66
C ALA A 228 17.43 -6.73 4.59
N THR A 229 17.70 -7.98 4.92
CA THR A 229 18.83 -8.37 5.78
C THR A 229 20.02 -8.90 4.99
N ILE A 230 19.79 -9.36 3.76
CA ILE A 230 20.82 -9.83 2.82
C ILE A 230 20.43 -9.43 1.40
N GLY A 231 21.38 -9.48 0.49
CA GLY A 231 21.25 -9.03 -0.89
C GLY A 231 22.03 -7.74 -1.13
N ILE A 232 21.93 -7.18 -2.34
CA ILE A 232 22.56 -5.89 -2.68
C ILE A 232 21.68 -4.76 -2.24
#